data_363c17c8e7873b4799a0ce3bc90a7932
#
_entry.id   363c17c8e7873b4799a0ce3bc90a7932
#
_cell.length_a   1.000
_cell.length_b   1.000
_cell.length_c   1.000
_cell.angle_alpha   90.00
_cell.angle_beta   90.00
_cell.angle_gamma   90.00
#
_symmetry.space_group_name_H-M   'P 1'
#
loop_
_entity.id
_entity.type
_entity.pdbx_description
1 polymer ?
#
loop_
_entity_poly.entity_id
_entity_poly.type
_entity_poly.pdbx_seq_one_letter_code
_entity_poly.pdbx_strand_id
1 'polypeptide(L)'
;MTAPSAQTDPKHVCALCDRPLGERTEWHHLVPKSRGGRDMVPLHPICHRTIHAALSNAQIARQFNTIASLRAQSDIARFIAWIADKPPDFHAPTRRPGRK
;
A
#
# COMPACT_ATOMS: atom_id res chain seq x y z
N MET A 1 -1.99 0.80 -29.92
CA MET A 1 -1.99 0.76 -29.21
C MET A 1 -2.09 0.69 -28.22
N THR A 2 -2.41 0.60 -28.08
CA THR A 2 -2.75 0.56 -27.19
C THR A 2 -2.11 0.18 -26.04
N ALA A 3 -1.31 -0.24 -25.79
CA ALA A 3 -0.50 -0.52 -24.69
C ALA A 3 -0.65 0.39 -23.49
N PRO A 4 -0.83 1.65 -23.66
CA PRO A 4 -1.02 2.52 -22.51
C PRO A 4 -2.13 2.10 -21.59
N SER A 5 -3.14 1.45 -22.11
CA SER A 5 -4.25 1.05 -21.27
C SER A 5 -3.81 0.06 -20.20
N ALA A 6 -2.82 -0.77 -20.51
CA ALA A 6 -2.31 -1.69 -19.53
C ALA A 6 -1.65 -0.97 -18.37
N GLN A 7 -1.04 0.16 -18.64
CA GLN A 7 -0.36 0.93 -17.62
C GLN A 7 -1.32 1.59 -16.65
N THR A 8 -2.53 1.84 -17.10
CA THR A 8 -3.53 2.46 -16.25
C THR A 8 -4.46 1.45 -15.61
N ASP A 9 -4.29 0.17 -15.93
CA ASP A 9 -5.09 -0.89 -15.34
C ASP A 9 -4.78 -0.97 -13.85
N PRO A 10 -5.79 -0.78 -12.98
CA PRO A 10 -5.54 -0.82 -11.53
C PRO A 10 -4.95 -2.13 -11.06
N LYS A 11 -5.09 -3.20 -11.84
CA LYS A 11 -4.50 -4.48 -11.48
C LYS A 11 -2.98 -4.50 -11.59
N HIS A 12 -2.41 -3.52 -12.28
CA HIS A 12 -0.97 -3.50 -12.55
C HIS A 12 -0.27 -2.37 -11.84
N VAL A 13 -0.96 -1.64 -10.99
CA VAL A 13 -0.40 -0.50 -10.27
C VAL A 13 -0.66 -0.66 -8.79
N CYS A 14 0.35 -0.40 -7.98
CA CYS A 14 0.20 -0.41 -6.53
C CYS A 14 -0.73 0.73 -6.10
N ALA A 15 -1.78 0.38 -5.37
CA ALA A 15 -2.75 1.38 -4.96
C ALA A 15 -2.16 2.43 -4.02
N LEU A 16 -1.13 2.07 -3.26
CA LEU A 16 -0.57 2.99 -2.28
C LEU A 16 0.44 3.97 -2.90
N CYS A 17 1.42 3.47 -3.63
CA CYS A 17 2.52 4.29 -4.12
C CYS A 17 2.44 4.63 -5.59
N ASP A 18 1.49 4.07 -6.32
CA ASP A 18 1.27 4.31 -7.76
C ASP A 18 2.38 3.81 -8.67
N ARG A 19 3.39 3.14 -8.15
CA ARG A 19 4.41 2.54 -9.00
C ARG A 19 3.86 1.26 -9.62
N PRO A 20 4.36 0.86 -10.79
CA PRO A 20 3.95 -0.42 -11.37
C PRO A 20 4.21 -1.55 -10.39
N LEU A 21 3.31 -2.53 -10.35
CA LEU A 21 3.51 -3.72 -9.56
C LEU A 21 4.60 -4.58 -10.20
N GLY A 22 5.37 -5.27 -9.35
CA GLY A 22 6.39 -6.19 -9.82
C GLY A 22 5.86 -7.60 -9.91
N GLU A 23 6.74 -8.57 -9.66
CA GLU A 23 6.37 -9.97 -9.74
C GLU A 23 5.48 -10.42 -8.60
N ARG A 24 5.58 -9.74 -7.46
CA ARG A 24 4.81 -10.10 -6.28
C ARG A 24 3.81 -9.02 -5.97
N THR A 25 2.59 -9.44 -5.74
CA THR A 25 1.48 -8.55 -5.40
C THR A 25 0.80 -9.11 -4.18
N GLU A 26 0.53 -8.23 -3.21
CA GLU A 26 -0.26 -8.61 -2.05
C GLU A 26 -1.54 -7.81 -2.06
N TRP A 27 -2.61 -8.43 -1.58
CA TRP A 27 -3.92 -7.80 -1.58
C TRP A 27 -4.26 -7.34 -0.18
N HIS A 28 -4.54 -6.06 -0.07
CA HIS A 28 -4.83 -5.42 1.22
C HIS A 28 -6.33 -5.17 1.32
N HIS A 29 -6.93 -5.62 2.42
CA HIS A 29 -8.32 -5.28 2.73
C HIS A 29 -8.35 -3.87 3.28
N LEU A 30 -9.13 -2.98 2.66
CA LEU A 30 -9.25 -1.60 3.13
C LEU A 30 -9.87 -1.56 4.53
N VAL A 31 -10.87 -2.40 4.76
CA VAL A 31 -11.33 -2.69 6.12
C VAL A 31 -10.85 -4.10 6.42
N PRO A 32 -10.15 -4.32 7.54
CA PRO A 32 -9.62 -5.65 7.84
C PRO A 32 -10.71 -6.72 7.78
N LYS A 33 -10.33 -7.89 7.29
CA LYS A 33 -11.27 -8.99 7.14
C LYS A 33 -11.95 -9.33 8.45
N SER A 34 -11.21 -9.26 9.55
CA SER A 34 -11.75 -9.52 10.88
C SER A 34 -12.85 -8.54 11.28
N ARG A 35 -12.97 -7.43 10.55
CA ARG A 35 -13.98 -6.41 10.79
C ARG A 35 -14.99 -6.37 9.65
N GLY A 36 -15.10 -7.44 8.88
CA GLY A 36 -16.08 -7.56 7.83
C GLY A 36 -15.70 -6.95 6.49
N GLY A 37 -14.44 -6.61 6.30
CA GLY A 37 -14.01 -5.98 5.07
C GLY A 37 -14.02 -6.92 3.89
N ARG A 38 -14.40 -6.37 2.72
CA ARG A 38 -14.45 -7.13 1.46
C ARG A 38 -13.60 -6.51 0.37
N ASP A 39 -13.50 -5.19 0.36
CA ASP A 39 -12.77 -4.49 -0.69
C ASP A 39 -11.28 -4.68 -0.51
N MET A 40 -10.61 -5.09 -1.58
CA MET A 40 -9.18 -5.31 -1.57
C MET A 40 -8.52 -4.48 -2.66
N VAL A 41 -7.28 -4.07 -2.40
CA VAL A 41 -6.49 -3.35 -3.38
C VAL A 41 -5.12 -4.00 -3.51
N PRO A 42 -4.51 -3.96 -4.72
CA PRO A 42 -3.20 -4.55 -4.91
C PRO A 42 -2.09 -3.63 -4.43
N LEU A 43 -1.13 -4.21 -3.73
CA LEU A 43 0.00 -3.46 -3.18
C LEU A 43 1.29 -4.23 -3.41
N HIS A 44 2.40 -3.51 -3.48
CA HIS A 44 3.70 -4.15 -3.31
C HIS A 44 3.78 -4.75 -1.91
N PRO A 45 4.50 -5.87 -1.73
CA PRO A 45 4.68 -6.42 -0.39
C PRO A 45 5.24 -5.42 0.61
N ILE A 46 6.21 -4.60 0.19
CA ILE A 46 6.81 -3.61 1.10
C ILE A 46 5.80 -2.53 1.48
N CYS A 47 4.93 -2.15 0.56
CA CYS A 47 3.88 -1.16 0.85
C CYS A 47 2.88 -1.73 1.85
N HIS A 48 2.48 -2.98 1.65
CA HIS A 48 1.54 -3.65 2.53
C HIS A 48 2.10 -3.76 3.95
N ARG A 49 3.37 -4.15 4.06
CA ARG A 49 4.02 -4.23 5.37
C ARG A 49 4.09 -2.89 6.06
N THR A 50 4.35 -1.83 5.30
CA THR A 50 4.44 -0.49 5.87
C THR A 50 3.13 -0.06 6.50
N ILE A 51 2.01 -0.35 5.84
CA ILE A 51 0.70 -0.04 6.40
C ILE A 51 0.52 -0.73 7.75
N HIS A 52 0.79 -2.03 7.80
CA HIS A 52 0.54 -2.80 9.01
C HIS A 52 1.59 -2.56 10.09
N ALA A 53 2.74 -2.01 9.74
CA ALA A 53 3.71 -1.57 10.73
C ALA A 53 3.32 -0.24 11.35
N ALA A 54 2.67 0.62 10.59
CA ALA A 54 2.29 1.94 11.04
C ALA A 54 0.97 1.96 11.80
N LEU A 55 0.05 1.06 11.47
CA LEU A 55 -1.33 1.13 11.94
C LEU A 55 -1.82 -0.24 12.41
N SER A 56 -2.60 -0.23 13.48
CA SER A 56 -3.29 -1.44 13.93
C SER A 56 -4.52 -1.68 13.04
N ASN A 57 -5.05 -2.89 13.10
CA ASN A 57 -6.28 -3.21 12.39
C ASN A 57 -7.44 -2.33 12.84
N ALA A 58 -7.51 -2.00 14.13
CA ALA A 58 -8.57 -1.14 14.63
C ALA A 58 -8.47 0.27 14.03
N GLN A 59 -7.25 0.80 13.93
CA GLN A 59 -7.05 2.11 13.33
C GLN A 59 -7.41 2.10 11.85
N ILE A 60 -7.00 1.06 11.14
CA ILE A 60 -7.33 0.93 9.72
C ILE A 60 -8.85 0.92 9.55
N ALA A 61 -9.55 0.13 10.34
CA ALA A 61 -11.00 0.02 10.21
C ALA A 61 -11.72 1.33 10.49
N ARG A 62 -11.24 2.10 11.47
CA ARG A 62 -11.93 3.31 11.90
C ARG A 62 -11.56 4.54 11.13
N GLN A 63 -10.27 4.72 10.81
CA GLN A 63 -9.80 6.00 10.30
C GLN A 63 -9.06 5.90 8.98
N PHE A 64 -8.53 4.73 8.64
CA PHE A 64 -7.64 4.59 7.50
C PHE A 64 -8.12 3.50 6.55
N ASN A 65 -9.41 3.52 6.25
CA ASN A 65 -10.01 2.50 5.41
C ASN A 65 -10.18 2.93 3.95
N THR A 66 -9.48 3.99 3.55
CA THR A 66 -9.41 4.40 2.14
C THR A 66 -7.96 4.63 1.77
N ILE A 67 -7.68 4.54 0.48
CA ILE A 67 -6.32 4.82 0.01
C ILE A 67 -5.92 6.26 0.32
N ALA A 68 -6.84 7.20 0.15
CA ALA A 68 -6.53 8.61 0.45
C ALA A 68 -6.13 8.79 1.90
N SER A 69 -6.84 8.14 2.83
CA SER A 69 -6.52 8.28 4.25
C SER A 69 -5.19 7.61 4.59
N LEU A 70 -4.88 6.47 3.97
CA LEU A 70 -3.59 5.82 4.17
C LEU A 70 -2.45 6.70 3.70
N ARG A 71 -2.59 7.30 2.51
CA ARG A 71 -1.56 8.18 1.96
C ARG A 71 -1.33 9.42 2.82
N ALA A 72 -2.36 9.87 3.52
CA ALA A 72 -2.27 11.07 4.34
C ALA A 72 -1.64 10.82 5.70
N GLN A 73 -1.56 9.57 6.14
CA GLN A 73 -0.93 9.24 7.41
C GLN A 73 0.57 9.56 7.34
N SER A 74 1.10 10.25 8.35
CA SER A 74 2.41 10.88 8.23
C SER A 74 3.55 9.90 7.95
N ASP A 75 3.55 8.76 8.61
CA ASP A 75 4.61 7.77 8.40
C ASP A 75 4.50 7.12 7.03
N ILE A 76 3.28 6.88 6.59
CA ILE A 76 3.04 6.30 5.28
C ILE A 76 3.39 7.32 4.19
N ALA A 77 3.03 8.58 4.39
CA ALA A 77 3.38 9.64 3.44
C ALA A 77 4.90 9.74 3.23
N ARG A 78 5.66 9.66 4.32
CA ARG A 78 7.13 9.66 4.23
C ARG A 78 7.64 8.44 3.48
N PHE A 79 7.05 7.30 3.76
CA PHE A 79 7.41 6.08 3.05
C PHE A 79 7.16 6.21 1.56
N ILE A 80 5.99 6.74 1.18
CA ILE A 80 5.64 6.89 -0.23
C ILE A 80 6.66 7.78 -0.95
N ALA A 81 7.05 8.88 -0.32
CA ALA A 81 8.05 9.77 -0.90
C ALA A 81 9.39 9.07 -1.09
N TRP A 82 9.78 8.24 -0.14
CA TRP A 82 11.04 7.52 -0.21
C TRP A 82 11.02 6.42 -1.25
N ILE A 83 9.89 5.71 -1.39
CA ILE A 83 9.80 4.56 -2.28
C ILE A 83 9.61 4.98 -3.75
N ALA A 84 9.29 6.25 -3.99
CA ALA A 84 8.82 6.72 -5.30
C ALA A 84 9.79 6.44 -6.44
N ASP A 85 11.10 6.43 -6.16
CA ASP A 85 12.11 6.23 -7.20
C ASP A 85 12.70 4.82 -7.21
N LYS A 86 12.08 3.88 -6.50
CA LYS A 86 12.59 2.51 -6.44
C LYS A 86 11.93 1.65 -7.51
N PRO A 87 12.63 0.60 -7.98
CA PRO A 87 12.04 -0.30 -8.98
C PRO A 87 10.87 -1.10 -8.39
N PRO A 88 10.03 -1.67 -9.28
CA PRO A 88 8.81 -2.36 -8.81
C PRO A 88 9.06 -3.49 -7.81
N ASP A 89 10.14 -4.24 -7.97
CA ASP A 89 10.42 -5.37 -7.09
C ASP A 89 11.34 -5.01 -5.94
N PHE A 90 11.60 -3.73 -5.73
CA PHE A 90 12.43 -3.30 -4.62
C PHE A 90 11.84 -3.76 -3.30
N HIS A 91 12.71 -4.25 -2.42
CA HIS A 91 12.29 -4.71 -1.11
C HIS A 91 13.36 -4.38 -0.08
N ALA A 92 12.93 -4.01 1.10
CA ALA A 92 13.81 -3.73 2.22
C ALA A 92 13.07 -4.06 3.50
N PRO A 93 13.79 -4.28 4.61
CA PRO A 93 13.12 -4.52 5.89
C PRO A 93 12.24 -3.33 6.26
N THR A 94 11.07 -3.63 6.83
CA THR A 94 10.12 -2.60 7.24
C THR A 94 10.44 -2.16 8.65
N ARG A 95 10.52 -0.85 8.84
CA ARG A 95 10.68 -0.28 10.17
C ARG A 95 9.34 0.05 10.75
N ARG A 96 9.22 -0.12 12.04
CA ARG A 96 8.04 0.32 12.76
C ARG A 96 8.23 1.78 13.17
N PRO A 97 7.35 2.66 12.71
CA PRO A 97 7.44 4.07 13.09
C PRO A 97 7.38 4.23 14.61
N GLY A 98 8.18 5.15 15.12
CA GLY A 98 8.17 5.44 16.53
C GLY A 98 8.92 4.48 17.41
N ARG A 99 9.47 3.42 16.87
CA ARG A 99 10.28 2.51 17.67
C ARG A 99 11.70 3.03 17.82
N LYS A 100 12.29 2.71 18.92
CA LYS A 100 13.68 3.05 19.17
C LYS A 100 14.59 1.89 18.94
#